data_1594e1822a874c01102d85c0c79469a4
#
_entry.id   1594e1822a874c01102d85c0c79469a4
#
_cell.length_a   1.000
_cell.length_b   1.000
_cell.length_c   1.000
_cell.angle_alpha   90.00
_cell.angle_beta   90.00
_cell.angle_gamma   90.00
#
_symmetry.space_group_name_H-M   'P 1'
#
loop_
_entity.id
_entity.type
_entity.pdbx_description
1 polymer ?
#
loop_
_entity_poly.entity_id
_entity_poly.type
_entity_poly.pdbx_seq_one_letter_code
_entity_poly.pdbx_strand_id
1 'polypeptide(L)' 'MAKRVSVVHSDPEILGGTPVFVGTRVPLRNLFDYLERGHGIDEFLDAFPTVSKEQAIAVLENAHEALIADARSAR' A
#
# COMPACT_ATOMS: atom_id res chain seq x y z
N MET A 1 23.18 -3.70 -4.82
CA MET A 1 21.89 -3.26 -5.28
C MET A 1 20.78 -3.60 -4.30
N ALA A 2 20.02 -2.62 -3.94
CA ALA A 2 18.95 -2.85 -2.98
C ALA A 2 17.80 -3.59 -3.65
N LYS A 3 17.33 -4.63 -3.02
CA LYS A 3 16.20 -5.37 -3.51
C LYS A 3 14.94 -4.81 -2.86
N ARG A 4 13.99 -4.37 -3.66
CA ARG A 4 12.73 -3.87 -3.13
C ARG A 4 11.90 -5.04 -2.63
N VAL A 5 11.49 -4.96 -1.38
CA VAL A 5 10.61 -5.96 -0.81
C VAL A 5 9.18 -5.59 -1.18
N SER A 6 8.47 -6.54 -1.77
CA SER A 6 7.09 -6.32 -2.14
C SER A 6 6.21 -6.37 -0.90
N VAL A 7 5.46 -5.32 -0.65
CA VAL A 7 4.55 -5.29 0.50
C VAL A 7 3.10 -5.50 0.10
N VAL A 8 2.84 -5.51 -1.22
CA VAL A 8 1.51 -5.79 -1.74
C VAL A 8 1.62 -6.82 -2.84
N HIS A 9 0.58 -7.58 -3.05
CA HIS A 9 0.54 -8.54 -4.14
C HIS A 9 -0.90 -8.80 -4.55
N SER A 10 -1.06 -9.43 -5.70
CA SER A 10 -2.37 -9.88 -6.18
C SER A 10 -2.37 -11.39 -6.19
N ASP A 11 -3.42 -11.97 -5.65
CA ASP A 11 -3.59 -13.42 -5.63
C ASP A 11 -5.02 -13.70 -6.07
N PRO A 12 -5.23 -14.48 -7.14
CA PRO A 12 -6.59 -14.75 -7.62
C PRO A 12 -7.49 -15.36 -6.57
N GLU A 13 -6.91 -16.01 -5.57
CA GLU A 13 -7.66 -16.63 -4.49
C GLU A 13 -8.08 -15.62 -3.42
N ILE A 14 -7.56 -14.40 -3.48
CA ILE A 14 -7.88 -13.37 -2.50
C ILE A 14 -8.59 -12.24 -3.21
N LEU A 15 -9.88 -12.10 -2.94
CA LEU A 15 -10.70 -11.02 -3.48
C LEU A 15 -10.56 -10.89 -5.00
N GLY A 16 -10.45 -12.04 -5.69
CA GLY A 16 -10.41 -12.05 -7.14
C GLY A 16 -9.20 -11.40 -7.75
N GLY A 17 -8.09 -11.30 -7.01
CA GLY A 17 -6.87 -10.72 -7.54
C GLY A 17 -6.70 -9.25 -7.21
N THR A 18 -7.58 -8.67 -6.39
CA THR A 18 -7.41 -7.30 -5.93
C THR A 18 -6.10 -7.17 -5.16
N PRO A 19 -5.28 -6.15 -5.44
CA PRO A 19 -4.03 -5.99 -4.69
C PRO A 19 -4.28 -5.81 -3.21
N VAL A 20 -3.61 -6.61 -2.41
CA VAL A 20 -3.74 -6.59 -0.94
C VAL A 20 -2.37 -6.52 -0.31
N PHE A 21 -2.32 -6.11 0.97
CA PHE A 21 -1.09 -6.17 1.73
C PHE A 21 -0.69 -7.63 1.93
N VAL A 22 0.59 -7.94 1.73
CA VAL A 22 1.10 -9.31 1.86
C VAL A 22 0.76 -9.86 3.24
N GLY A 23 0.25 -11.09 3.27
CA GLY A 23 -0.13 -11.74 4.51
C GLY A 23 -1.47 -11.34 5.06
N THR A 24 -2.22 -10.54 4.32
CA THR A 24 -3.56 -10.10 4.76
C THR A 24 -4.54 -10.22 3.62
N ARG A 25 -5.81 -9.94 3.92
CA ARG A 25 -6.84 -9.79 2.89
C ARG A 25 -7.28 -8.32 2.77
N VAL A 26 -6.46 -7.39 3.26
CA VAL A 26 -6.80 -5.98 3.26
C VAL A 26 -6.38 -5.35 1.94
N PRO A 27 -7.33 -4.83 1.15
CA PRO A 27 -6.98 -4.20 -0.11
C PRO A 27 -6.12 -2.96 0.08
N LEU A 28 -5.15 -2.81 -0.81
CA LEU A 28 -4.28 -1.63 -0.80
C LEU A 28 -5.09 -0.33 -0.84
N ARG A 29 -6.14 -0.31 -1.63
CA ARG A 29 -6.93 0.91 -1.80
C ARG A 29 -7.53 1.41 -0.48
N ASN A 30 -7.72 0.53 0.49
CA ASN A 30 -8.30 0.94 1.76
C ASN A 30 -7.43 1.97 2.47
N LEU A 31 -6.11 1.84 2.36
CA LEU A 31 -5.21 2.83 2.95
C LEU A 31 -5.44 4.21 2.32
N PHE A 32 -5.48 4.25 1.01
CA PHE A 32 -5.66 5.54 0.32
C PHE A 32 -7.06 6.11 0.55
N ASP A 33 -8.08 5.25 0.63
CA ASP A 33 -9.43 5.72 0.97
C ASP A 33 -9.44 6.42 2.32
N TYR A 34 -8.77 5.84 3.32
CA TYR A 34 -8.69 6.45 4.64
C TYR A 34 -8.00 7.81 4.58
N LEU A 35 -6.87 7.86 3.89
CA LEU A 35 -6.13 9.12 3.79
C LEU A 35 -6.93 10.18 3.04
N GLU A 36 -7.63 9.78 1.98
CA GLU A 36 -8.44 10.72 1.20
C GLU A 36 -9.59 11.30 2.02
N ARG A 37 -10.06 10.55 3.00
CA ARG A 37 -11.14 11.00 3.88
C ARG A 37 -10.61 11.79 5.07
N GLY A 38 -9.31 12.01 5.16
CA GLY A 38 -8.71 12.80 6.23
C GLY A 38 -8.31 12.01 7.46
N HIS A 39 -8.36 10.68 7.38
CA HIS A 39 -7.90 9.86 8.49
C HIS A 39 -6.39 9.66 8.43
N GLY A 40 -5.77 9.46 9.59
CA GLY A 40 -4.34 9.21 9.64
C GLY A 40 -4.02 7.74 9.53
N ILE A 41 -2.71 7.45 9.40
CA ILE A 41 -2.24 6.08 9.33
C ILE A 41 -2.62 5.30 10.58
N ASP A 42 -2.54 5.93 11.74
CA ASP A 42 -2.87 5.24 12.99
C ASP A 42 -4.33 4.77 13.00
N GLU A 43 -5.21 5.58 12.48
CA GLU A 43 -6.62 5.19 12.38
C GLU A 43 -6.80 4.02 11.44
N PHE A 44 -6.07 4.04 10.31
CA PHE A 44 -6.11 2.93 9.39
C PHE A 44 -5.62 1.64 10.04
N LEU A 45 -4.53 1.72 10.79
CA LEU A 45 -3.96 0.53 11.44
C LEU A 45 -4.86 0.00 12.53
N ASP A 46 -5.59 0.88 13.23
CA ASP A 46 -6.56 0.44 14.22
C ASP A 46 -7.70 -0.34 13.58
N ALA A 47 -8.13 0.11 12.40
CA ALA A 47 -9.23 -0.56 11.69
C ALA A 47 -8.78 -1.87 11.05
N PHE A 48 -7.51 -1.97 10.67
CA PHE A 48 -6.97 -3.13 9.98
C PHE A 48 -5.71 -3.63 10.67
N PRO A 49 -5.86 -4.25 11.85
CA PRO A 49 -4.69 -4.60 12.66
C PRO A 49 -3.80 -5.68 12.07
N THR A 50 -4.24 -6.35 11.00
CA THR A 50 -3.37 -7.33 10.34
C THR A 50 -2.31 -6.66 9.46
N VAL A 51 -2.46 -5.37 9.18
CA VAL A 51 -1.46 -4.61 8.42
C VAL A 51 -0.50 -3.97 9.43
N SER A 52 0.80 -4.10 9.19
CA SER A 52 1.78 -3.47 10.06
C SER A 52 2.03 -2.03 9.65
N LYS A 53 2.52 -1.24 10.60
CA LYS A 53 2.87 0.14 10.30
C LYS A 53 3.96 0.21 9.23
N GLU A 54 4.92 -0.72 9.30
CA GLU A 54 5.99 -0.78 8.31
C GLU A 54 5.44 -1.00 6.92
N GLN A 55 4.45 -1.88 6.78
CA GLN A 55 3.84 -2.12 5.49
C GLN A 55 3.15 -0.87 4.94
N ALA A 56 2.41 -0.17 5.80
CA ALA A 56 1.72 1.03 5.36
C ALA A 56 2.70 2.11 4.92
N ILE A 57 3.77 2.30 5.68
CA ILE A 57 4.77 3.30 5.34
C ILE A 57 5.49 2.92 4.05
N ALA A 58 5.83 1.63 3.90
CA ALA A 58 6.51 1.18 2.69
C ALA A 58 5.67 1.40 1.44
N VAL A 59 4.35 1.23 1.55
CA VAL A 59 3.46 1.51 0.43
C VAL A 59 3.53 2.99 0.05
N LEU A 60 3.49 3.86 1.04
CA LEU A 60 3.55 5.29 0.75
C LEU A 60 4.89 5.69 0.14
N GLU A 61 5.98 5.11 0.63
CA GLU A 61 7.30 5.39 0.07
C GLU A 61 7.41 4.88 -1.36
N ASN A 62 6.88 3.68 -1.63
CA ASN A 62 6.90 3.14 -2.97
C ASN A 62 6.07 3.98 -3.93
N ALA A 63 4.93 4.47 -3.46
CA ALA A 63 4.10 5.35 -4.27
C ALA A 63 4.82 6.66 -4.59
N HIS A 64 5.52 7.20 -3.58
CA HIS A 64 6.29 8.42 -3.76
C HIS A 64 7.37 8.22 -4.82
N GLU A 65 8.11 7.13 -4.73
CA GLU A 65 9.17 6.84 -5.69
C GLU A 65 8.62 6.64 -7.09
N ALA A 66 7.46 5.97 -7.20
CA ALA A 66 6.84 5.75 -8.49
C ALA A 66 6.43 7.07 -9.14
N LEU A 67 5.91 7.99 -8.33
CA LEU A 67 5.50 9.29 -8.84
C LEU A 67 6.70 10.15 -9.25
N ILE A 68 7.79 10.07 -8.50
CA ILE A 68 9.02 10.79 -8.87
C ILE A 68 9.55 10.27 -10.20
N ALA A 69 9.60 8.95 -10.37
CA ALA A 69 10.06 8.34 -11.60
C ALA A 69 9.18 8.74 -12.78
N ASP A 70 7.86 8.76 -12.54
CA ASP A 70 6.89 9.11 -13.55
C ASP A 70 7.07 10.59 -13.97
N ALA A 71 7.26 11.45 -13.00
CA ALA A 71 7.47 12.89 -13.28
C ALA A 71 8.73 13.11 -14.09
N ARG A 72 9.79 12.34 -13.82
CA ARG A 72 11.04 12.46 -14.56
C ARG A 72 10.93 11.92 -15.97
N SER A 73 10.05 10.95 -16.19
CA SER A 73 9.84 10.39 -17.53
C SER A 73 8.95 11.26 -18.38
N ALA A 74 8.03 11.99 -17.77
CA ALA A 74 7.08 12.84 -18.49
C ALA A 74 7.75 14.14 -18.84
N ARG A 75 8.01 14.37 -20.10
CA ARG A 75 8.73 15.55 -20.55
C ARG A 75 7.89 16.35 -21.50
#